data_0bdb0a0a60cb33b8631442994c32d7f8
#
_entry.id   0bdb0a0a60cb33b8631442994c32d7f8
#
_cell.length_a   1.000
_cell.length_b   1.000
_cell.length_c   1.000
_cell.angle_alpha   90.00
_cell.angle_beta   90.00
_cell.angle_gamma   90.00
#
_symmetry.space_group_name_H-M   'P 1'
#
loop_
_entity.id
_entity.type
_entity.pdbx_description
1 polymer ?
#
loop_
_entity_poly.entity_id
_entity_poly.type
_entity_poly.pdbx_seq_one_letter_code
_entity_poly.pdbx_strand_id
1 'polypeptide(L)'
;MRSSLMGVATITTGIREHPDGQIFLSLFKGSTITAAEMLAEIGDCRDRYPTRDALSGDAGQAAVAVESGKRKTATFRWGCNKRLRGAFCTLADTTRHWHPWAQDLYAAAIARGHDHPRALRTVGRAWSRVVWRCWQDRVPYDPARHRALQQHCTVTIPRSSGPRPDLAATQRMLGAAVTNMAARRAEREALDGTPTSANTASRPTPVKRLRG
;
A
#
# COMPACT_ATOMS: atom_id res chain seq x y z
N MET A 1 16.00 -40.09 4.56
CA MET A 1 16.90 -38.94 4.76
C MET A 1 17.68 -38.48 3.51
N ARG A 2 18.21 -39.39 2.66
CA ARG A 2 18.96 -38.98 1.43
C ARG A 2 18.15 -38.20 0.42
N SER A 3 16.87 -38.47 0.23
CA SER A 3 16.00 -37.82 -0.76
C SER A 3 15.74 -36.32 -0.42
N SER A 4 15.64 -35.98 0.86
CA SER A 4 15.42 -34.58 1.32
C SER A 4 16.67 -33.70 1.13
N LEU A 5 17.85 -34.28 1.32
CA LEU A 5 19.13 -33.55 1.13
C LEU A 5 19.41 -33.25 -0.35
N MET A 6 19.05 -34.16 -1.26
CA MET A 6 19.16 -33.91 -2.70
C MET A 6 18.22 -32.78 -3.15
N GLY A 7 17.00 -32.71 -2.63
CA GLY A 7 16.07 -31.61 -2.95
C GLY A 7 16.57 -30.24 -2.50
N VAL A 8 17.15 -30.14 -1.32
CA VAL A 8 17.72 -28.88 -0.81
C VAL A 8 18.94 -28.44 -1.65
N ALA A 9 19.82 -29.38 -2.04
CA ALA A 9 20.97 -29.08 -2.89
C ALA A 9 20.53 -28.53 -4.25
N THR A 10 19.52 -29.15 -4.89
CA THR A 10 18.98 -28.71 -6.19
C THR A 10 18.38 -27.30 -6.10
N ILE A 11 17.58 -27.01 -5.04
CA ILE A 11 17.01 -25.68 -4.81
C ILE A 11 18.13 -24.64 -4.61
N THR A 12 19.16 -24.99 -3.84
CA THR A 12 20.28 -24.09 -3.56
C THR A 12 21.07 -23.76 -4.82
N THR A 13 21.29 -24.74 -5.69
CA THR A 13 21.96 -24.53 -6.99
C THR A 13 21.07 -23.66 -7.90
N GLY A 14 19.80 -24.01 -8.06
CA GLY A 14 18.89 -23.30 -8.92
C GLY A 14 18.73 -21.81 -8.58
N ILE A 15 18.62 -21.46 -7.29
CA ILE A 15 18.54 -20.03 -6.91
C ILE A 15 19.85 -19.27 -7.16
N ARG A 16 21.00 -19.92 -7.03
CA ARG A 16 22.30 -19.28 -7.28
C ARG A 16 22.56 -19.02 -8.76
N GLU A 17 22.08 -19.89 -9.62
CA GLU A 17 22.17 -19.78 -11.07
C GLU A 17 21.13 -18.81 -11.66
N HIS A 18 20.07 -18.52 -10.93
CA HIS A 18 19.00 -17.64 -11.39
C HIS A 18 19.47 -16.18 -11.44
N PRO A 19 19.16 -15.41 -12.52
CA PRO A 19 19.57 -14.01 -12.67
C PRO A 19 19.16 -13.12 -11.48
N ASP A 20 17.97 -13.33 -10.93
CA ASP A 20 17.46 -12.59 -9.77
C ASP A 20 17.82 -13.24 -8.43
N GLY A 21 18.48 -14.38 -8.43
CA GLY A 21 18.74 -15.16 -7.21
C GLY A 21 19.49 -14.39 -6.14
N GLN A 22 20.48 -13.59 -6.54
CA GLN A 22 21.28 -12.78 -5.62
C GLN A 22 20.43 -11.70 -4.91
N ILE A 23 19.39 -11.20 -5.56
CA ILE A 23 18.47 -10.23 -4.96
C ILE A 23 17.77 -10.85 -3.73
N PHE A 24 17.20 -12.04 -3.91
CA PHE A 24 16.49 -12.72 -2.85
C PHE A 24 17.43 -13.27 -1.77
N LEU A 25 18.60 -13.82 -2.15
CA LEU A 25 19.60 -14.28 -1.20
C LEU A 25 20.13 -13.16 -0.29
N SER A 26 20.22 -11.93 -0.78
CA SER A 26 20.66 -10.78 0.00
C SER A 26 19.69 -10.37 1.12
N LEU A 27 18.40 -10.71 0.98
CA LEU A 27 17.35 -10.40 1.95
C LEU A 27 17.31 -11.38 3.14
N PHE A 28 17.77 -12.63 2.92
CA PHE A 28 17.68 -13.71 3.89
C PHE A 28 19.04 -14.13 4.39
N LYS A 29 19.38 -13.78 5.63
CA LYS A 29 20.60 -14.31 6.27
C LYS A 29 20.46 -15.82 6.53
N GLY A 30 21.00 -16.64 5.63
CA GLY A 30 21.12 -18.09 5.83
C GLY A 30 19.90 -18.93 5.46
N SER A 31 18.78 -18.36 5.04
CA SER A 31 17.60 -19.12 4.61
C SER A 31 17.45 -19.17 3.10
N THR A 32 18.27 -19.99 2.43
CA THR A 32 18.24 -20.16 0.97
C THR A 32 16.90 -20.70 0.47
N ILE A 33 16.26 -21.58 1.24
CA ILE A 33 14.97 -22.19 0.87
C ILE A 33 13.87 -21.12 0.80
N THR A 34 13.76 -20.27 1.83
CA THR A 34 12.75 -19.21 1.85
C THR A 34 13.01 -18.16 0.77
N ALA A 35 14.28 -17.87 0.47
CA ALA A 35 14.67 -17.00 -0.65
C ALA A 35 14.23 -17.60 -1.99
N ALA A 36 14.44 -18.89 -2.20
CA ALA A 36 14.01 -19.60 -3.40
C ALA A 36 12.48 -19.67 -3.52
N GLU A 37 11.77 -19.91 -2.41
CA GLU A 37 10.32 -19.90 -2.36
C GLU A 37 9.77 -18.51 -2.75
N MET A 38 10.34 -17.45 -2.21
CA MET A 38 9.93 -16.07 -2.56
C MET A 38 10.19 -15.75 -4.03
N LEU A 39 11.35 -16.14 -4.57
CA LEU A 39 11.67 -15.98 -5.99
C LEU A 39 10.68 -16.75 -6.87
N ALA A 40 10.40 -18.01 -6.55
CA ALA A 40 9.48 -18.85 -7.31
C ALA A 40 8.04 -18.28 -7.35
N GLU A 41 7.57 -17.72 -6.23
CA GLU A 41 6.21 -17.17 -6.14
C GLU A 41 6.09 -15.77 -6.77
N ILE A 42 7.13 -14.95 -6.73
CA ILE A 42 7.16 -13.64 -7.39
C ILE A 42 7.34 -13.82 -8.90
N GLY A 43 8.25 -14.69 -9.31
CA GLY A 43 8.59 -14.98 -10.72
C GLY A 43 9.43 -13.88 -11.36
N ASP A 44 9.62 -14.00 -12.69
CA ASP A 44 10.55 -13.15 -13.46
C ASP A 44 9.86 -11.99 -14.18
N CYS A 45 8.52 -12.08 -14.33
CA CYS A 45 7.74 -11.09 -15.06
C CYS A 45 7.48 -9.86 -14.20
N ARG A 46 8.21 -8.75 -14.47
CA ARG A 46 8.08 -7.48 -13.73
C ARG A 46 6.70 -6.85 -13.87
N ASP A 47 6.04 -7.06 -14.99
CA ASP A 47 4.71 -6.52 -15.28
C ASP A 47 3.62 -7.15 -14.41
N ARG A 48 3.88 -8.33 -13.82
CA ARG A 48 2.97 -8.97 -12.86
C ARG A 48 2.68 -8.08 -11.65
N TYR A 49 3.68 -7.32 -11.21
CA TYR A 49 3.54 -6.40 -10.08
C TYR A 49 3.97 -4.99 -10.49
N PRO A 50 3.14 -4.24 -11.21
CA PRO A 50 3.47 -2.89 -11.67
C PRO A 50 3.66 -1.90 -10.52
N THR A 51 3.12 -2.23 -9.34
CA THR A 51 3.24 -1.41 -8.13
C THR A 51 3.64 -2.26 -6.92
N ARG A 52 4.32 -1.63 -5.95
CA ARG A 52 4.64 -2.24 -4.66
C ARG A 52 3.39 -2.70 -3.88
N ASP A 53 2.27 -2.00 -4.09
CA ASP A 53 1.02 -2.34 -3.39
C ASP A 53 0.35 -3.56 -4.03
N ALA A 54 0.54 -3.82 -5.32
CA ALA A 54 0.12 -5.05 -5.99
C ALA A 54 0.83 -6.27 -5.38
N LEU A 55 2.17 -6.22 -5.25
CA LEU A 55 2.93 -7.28 -4.58
C LEU A 55 2.50 -7.46 -3.12
N SER A 56 2.34 -6.36 -2.37
CA SER A 56 1.90 -6.40 -0.97
C SER A 56 0.49 -6.99 -0.81
N GLY A 57 -0.39 -6.74 -1.78
CA GLY A 57 -1.74 -7.29 -1.85
C GLY A 57 -1.74 -8.79 -2.09
N ASP A 58 -1.00 -9.26 -3.11
CA ASP A 58 -0.90 -10.68 -3.45
C ASP A 58 -0.19 -11.48 -2.33
N ALA A 59 0.82 -10.88 -1.70
CA ALA A 59 1.48 -11.44 -0.52
C ALA A 59 0.63 -11.41 0.77
N GLY A 60 -0.61 -10.91 0.74
CA GLY A 60 -1.48 -10.82 1.91
C GLY A 60 -0.97 -9.92 3.04
N GLN A 61 -0.02 -9.04 2.75
CA GLN A 61 0.56 -8.09 3.72
C GLN A 61 -0.26 -6.79 3.81
N ALA A 62 -1.03 -6.46 2.77
CA ALA A 62 -1.93 -5.32 2.77
C ALA A 62 -3.27 -5.70 3.39
N ALA A 63 -3.71 -4.93 4.39
CA ALA A 63 -5.05 -5.07 4.94
C ALA A 63 -6.13 -4.62 3.93
N VAL A 64 -7.30 -5.20 4.03
CA VAL A 64 -8.50 -4.78 3.28
C VAL A 64 -9.26 -3.79 4.15
N ALA A 65 -9.49 -2.58 3.63
CA ALA A 65 -10.37 -1.63 4.29
C ALA A 65 -11.82 -2.11 4.16
N VAL A 66 -12.51 -2.18 5.29
CA VAL A 66 -13.95 -2.47 5.35
C VAL A 66 -14.62 -1.24 5.94
N GLU A 67 -15.43 -0.58 5.12
CA GLU A 67 -16.18 0.60 5.51
C GLU A 67 -17.67 0.28 5.47
N SER A 68 -18.36 0.43 6.60
CA SER A 68 -19.80 0.26 6.71
C SER A 68 -20.36 1.43 7.53
N GLY A 69 -20.98 2.39 6.86
CA GLY A 69 -21.49 3.61 7.48
C GLY A 69 -20.41 4.36 8.24
N LYS A 70 -20.58 4.51 9.57
CA LYS A 70 -19.64 5.22 10.44
C LYS A 70 -18.43 4.37 10.87
N ARG A 71 -18.43 3.06 10.60
CA ARG A 71 -17.40 2.15 11.06
C ARG A 71 -16.36 1.89 9.96
N LYS A 72 -15.10 2.27 10.22
CA LYS A 72 -13.96 1.98 9.36
C LYS A 72 -13.05 0.97 10.07
N THR A 73 -12.92 -0.22 9.50
CA THR A 73 -12.06 -1.29 10.03
C THR A 73 -11.14 -1.82 8.94
N ALA A 74 -9.98 -2.31 9.35
CA ALA A 74 -9.05 -2.99 8.46
C ALA A 74 -9.03 -4.48 8.80
N THR A 75 -9.42 -5.31 7.84
CA THR A 75 -9.47 -6.76 7.99
C THR A 75 -8.32 -7.45 7.29
N PHE A 76 -8.07 -8.70 7.67
CA PHE A 76 -7.07 -9.54 7.04
C PHE A 76 -7.50 -9.89 5.60
N ARG A 77 -6.55 -9.83 4.65
CA ARG A 77 -6.77 -10.26 3.27
C ARG A 77 -6.65 -11.78 3.15
N TRP A 78 -7.77 -12.48 2.98
CA TRP A 78 -7.80 -13.93 2.82
C TRP A 78 -7.47 -14.37 1.39
N GLY A 79 -7.92 -13.62 0.39
CA GLY A 79 -7.63 -13.86 -1.02
C GLY A 79 -6.22 -13.38 -1.36
N CYS A 80 -5.21 -14.22 -1.13
CA CYS A 80 -3.80 -13.94 -1.38
C CYS A 80 -3.04 -15.23 -1.70
N ASN A 81 -1.85 -15.10 -2.27
CA ASN A 81 -0.92 -16.20 -2.42
C ASN A 81 -0.38 -16.63 -1.04
N LYS A 82 -0.80 -17.81 -0.58
CA LYS A 82 -0.48 -18.31 0.77
C LYS A 82 1.01 -18.61 0.95
N ARG A 83 1.70 -19.09 -0.10
CA ARG A 83 3.15 -19.37 -0.06
C ARG A 83 3.93 -18.09 0.02
N LEU A 84 3.65 -17.14 -0.86
CA LEU A 84 4.27 -15.83 -0.83
C LEU A 84 4.04 -15.12 0.50
N ARG A 85 2.84 -15.23 1.07
CA ARG A 85 2.55 -14.74 2.42
C ARG A 85 3.44 -15.40 3.47
N GLY A 86 3.60 -16.73 3.41
CA GLY A 86 4.49 -17.47 4.29
C GLY A 86 5.92 -16.96 4.23
N ALA A 87 6.47 -16.80 3.02
CA ALA A 87 7.81 -16.28 2.80
C ALA A 87 7.99 -14.86 3.38
N PHE A 88 7.02 -13.95 3.19
CA PHE A 88 7.06 -12.61 3.80
C PHE A 88 6.92 -12.63 5.32
N CYS A 89 6.09 -13.52 5.87
CA CYS A 89 5.99 -13.68 7.32
C CYS A 89 7.30 -14.19 7.92
N THR A 90 7.95 -15.17 7.27
CA THR A 90 9.26 -15.69 7.68
C THR A 90 10.34 -14.60 7.58
N LEU A 91 10.35 -13.80 6.50
CA LEU A 91 11.27 -12.67 6.37
C LEU A 91 11.06 -11.65 7.49
N ALA A 92 9.81 -11.29 7.78
CA ALA A 92 9.47 -10.34 8.84
C ALA A 92 9.87 -10.86 10.22
N ASP A 93 9.57 -12.13 10.51
CA ASP A 93 9.89 -12.76 11.79
C ASP A 93 11.40 -12.89 12.00
N THR A 94 12.13 -13.36 10.99
CA THR A 94 13.59 -13.50 11.06
C THR A 94 14.27 -12.12 11.23
N THR A 95 13.88 -11.14 10.41
CA THR A 95 14.55 -9.84 10.40
C THR A 95 14.30 -8.99 11.65
N ARG A 96 13.16 -9.14 12.34
CA ARG A 96 12.91 -8.45 13.60
C ARG A 96 13.90 -8.79 14.71
N HIS A 97 14.65 -9.88 14.59
CA HIS A 97 15.63 -10.29 15.61
C HIS A 97 17.03 -9.70 15.38
N TRP A 98 17.41 -9.37 14.15
CA TRP A 98 18.76 -8.93 13.86
C TRP A 98 18.83 -7.60 13.07
N HIS A 99 17.74 -7.17 12.42
CA HIS A 99 17.72 -5.95 11.63
C HIS A 99 17.10 -4.80 12.43
N PRO A 100 17.86 -3.76 12.82
CA PRO A 100 17.39 -2.70 13.73
C PRO A 100 16.08 -2.05 13.27
N TRP A 101 15.99 -1.71 11.98
CA TRP A 101 14.77 -1.11 11.42
C TRP A 101 13.54 -2.02 11.53
N ALA A 102 13.69 -3.33 11.28
CA ALA A 102 12.57 -4.26 11.39
C ALA A 102 12.16 -4.45 12.86
N GLN A 103 13.13 -4.45 13.78
CA GLN A 103 12.92 -4.47 15.21
C GLN A 103 12.13 -3.25 15.69
N ASP A 104 12.52 -2.04 15.27
CA ASP A 104 11.84 -0.80 15.61
C ASP A 104 10.38 -0.78 15.10
N LEU A 105 10.17 -1.22 13.85
CA LEU A 105 8.83 -1.34 13.28
C LEU A 105 7.94 -2.32 14.04
N TYR A 106 8.51 -3.46 14.43
CA TYR A 106 7.81 -4.47 15.21
C TYR A 106 7.47 -3.94 16.60
N ALA A 107 8.44 -3.38 17.32
CA ALA A 107 8.24 -2.80 18.65
C ALA A 107 7.20 -1.67 18.63
N ALA A 108 7.27 -0.79 17.64
CA ALA A 108 6.28 0.27 17.45
C ALA A 108 4.87 -0.27 17.14
N ALA A 109 4.75 -1.41 16.46
CA ALA A 109 3.46 -2.05 16.21
C ALA A 109 2.88 -2.65 17.50
N ILE A 110 3.69 -3.34 18.30
CA ILE A 110 3.28 -3.88 19.61
C ILE A 110 2.87 -2.73 20.56
N ALA A 111 3.65 -1.65 20.62
CA ALA A 111 3.33 -0.47 21.45
C ALA A 111 1.99 0.19 21.08
N ARG A 112 1.53 0.04 19.82
CA ARG A 112 0.20 0.47 19.37
C ARG A 112 -0.92 -0.51 19.70
N GLY A 113 -0.64 -1.60 20.44
CA GLY A 113 -1.62 -2.62 20.80
C GLY A 113 -1.89 -3.65 19.72
N HIS A 114 -1.00 -3.81 18.73
CA HIS A 114 -1.13 -4.89 17.77
C HIS A 114 -0.68 -6.21 18.39
N ASP A 115 -1.42 -7.28 18.13
CA ASP A 115 -0.98 -8.64 18.42
C ASP A 115 0.22 -9.05 17.54
N HIS A 116 0.94 -10.10 17.91
CA HIS A 116 2.10 -10.59 17.20
C HIS A 116 1.86 -10.83 15.68
N PRO A 117 0.80 -11.51 15.24
CA PRO A 117 0.54 -11.71 13.82
C PRO A 117 0.28 -10.40 13.06
N ARG A 118 -0.35 -9.42 13.69
CA ARG A 118 -0.59 -8.10 13.09
C ARG A 118 0.69 -7.27 13.03
N ALA A 119 1.52 -7.34 14.05
CA ALA A 119 2.83 -6.70 14.07
C ALA A 119 3.75 -7.26 12.98
N LEU A 120 3.79 -8.61 12.80
CA LEU A 120 4.53 -9.25 11.72
C LEU A 120 4.05 -8.79 10.33
N ARG A 121 2.74 -8.68 10.10
CA ARG A 121 2.22 -8.14 8.84
C ARG A 121 2.60 -6.69 8.60
N THR A 122 2.73 -5.89 9.66
CA THR A 122 3.22 -4.51 9.55
C THR A 122 4.66 -4.48 9.03
N VAL A 123 5.53 -5.32 9.59
CA VAL A 123 6.92 -5.48 9.15
C VAL A 123 6.97 -6.09 7.74
N GLY A 124 6.19 -7.14 7.46
CA GLY A 124 6.12 -7.78 6.15
C GLY A 124 5.66 -6.83 5.05
N ARG A 125 4.68 -5.95 5.34
CA ARG A 125 4.27 -4.89 4.40
C ARG A 125 5.37 -3.87 4.13
N ALA A 126 6.16 -3.54 5.12
CA ALA A 126 7.30 -2.65 4.92
C ALA A 126 8.39 -3.35 4.08
N TRP A 127 8.67 -4.62 4.35
CA TRP A 127 9.59 -5.44 3.54
C TRP A 127 9.10 -5.65 2.10
N SER A 128 7.80 -5.80 1.85
CA SER A 128 7.28 -5.99 0.48
C SER A 128 7.62 -4.81 -0.43
N ARG A 129 7.71 -3.60 0.11
CA ARG A 129 8.14 -2.41 -0.64
C ARG A 129 9.63 -2.44 -0.98
N VAL A 130 10.45 -2.91 -0.04
CA VAL A 130 11.90 -3.06 -0.23
C VAL A 130 12.18 -4.15 -1.25
N VAL A 131 11.56 -5.33 -1.09
CA VAL A 131 11.68 -6.47 -2.01
C VAL A 131 11.26 -6.06 -3.41
N TRP A 132 10.09 -5.43 -3.56
CA TRP A 132 9.61 -4.95 -4.84
C TRP A 132 10.61 -4.01 -5.51
N ARG A 133 11.19 -3.07 -4.77
CA ARG A 133 12.17 -2.12 -5.31
C ARG A 133 13.45 -2.80 -5.75
N CYS A 134 14.02 -3.67 -4.91
CA CYS A 134 15.21 -4.42 -5.24
C CYS A 134 14.99 -5.30 -6.49
N TRP A 135 13.83 -5.96 -6.57
CA TRP A 135 13.48 -6.82 -7.68
C TRP A 135 13.24 -6.03 -8.98
N GLN A 136 12.53 -4.89 -8.95
CA GLN A 136 12.31 -4.03 -10.11
C GLN A 136 13.63 -3.43 -10.63
N ASP A 137 14.47 -2.93 -9.74
CA ASP A 137 15.75 -2.30 -10.09
C ASP A 137 16.85 -3.33 -10.41
N ARG A 138 16.61 -4.64 -10.19
CA ARG A 138 17.60 -5.73 -10.33
C ARG A 138 18.84 -5.52 -9.47
N VAL A 139 18.68 -4.97 -8.28
CA VAL A 139 19.79 -4.65 -7.36
C VAL A 139 19.62 -5.44 -6.07
N PRO A 140 20.66 -6.15 -5.59
CA PRO A 140 20.65 -6.81 -4.29
C PRO A 140 20.35 -5.83 -3.16
N TYR A 141 19.78 -6.33 -2.07
CA TYR A 141 19.50 -5.52 -0.89
C TYR A 141 20.77 -5.09 -0.18
N ASP A 142 20.90 -3.78 0.05
CA ASP A 142 22.01 -3.17 0.80
C ASP A 142 21.46 -2.50 2.08
N PRO A 143 21.80 -3.03 3.27
CA PRO A 143 21.37 -2.45 4.55
C PRO A 143 21.87 -1.03 4.77
N ALA A 144 23.07 -0.68 4.26
CA ALA A 144 23.67 0.65 4.44
C ALA A 144 22.87 1.71 3.66
N ARG A 145 22.53 1.40 2.41
CA ARG A 145 21.68 2.26 1.56
C ARG A 145 20.28 2.43 2.15
N HIS A 146 19.70 1.36 2.69
CA HIS A 146 18.40 1.41 3.33
C HIS A 146 18.40 2.32 4.57
N ARG A 147 19.44 2.24 5.40
CA ARG A 147 19.62 3.12 6.58
C ARG A 147 19.77 4.58 6.19
N ALA A 148 20.54 4.89 5.16
CA ALA A 148 20.76 6.26 4.67
C ALA A 148 19.43 6.89 4.19
N LEU A 149 18.61 6.15 3.44
CA LEU A 149 17.29 6.61 2.99
C LEU A 149 16.32 6.88 4.15
N GLN A 150 16.38 6.08 5.21
CA GLN A 150 15.54 6.29 6.39
C GLN A 150 15.94 7.52 7.19
N GLN A 151 17.24 7.78 7.35
CA GLN A 151 17.74 8.99 8.00
C GLN A 151 17.29 10.24 7.25
N HIS A 152 17.31 10.21 5.91
CA HIS A 152 16.79 11.32 5.09
C HIS A 152 15.27 11.55 5.29
N CYS A 153 14.48 10.49 5.36
CA CYS A 153 13.04 10.61 5.60
C CYS A 153 12.70 11.11 7.01
N THR A 154 13.53 10.83 8.00
CA THR A 154 13.31 11.28 9.38
C THR A 154 13.61 12.76 9.55
N VAL A 155 14.54 13.31 8.76
CA VAL A 155 14.91 14.75 8.80
C VAL A 155 13.87 15.64 8.08
N THR A 156 13.07 15.10 7.15
CA THR A 156 12.21 15.91 6.25
C THR A 156 10.79 16.13 6.75
N ILE A 157 10.37 15.53 7.87
CA ILE A 157 9.08 15.82 8.49
C ILE A 157 9.31 16.27 9.93
N PRO A 158 9.44 17.57 10.21
CA PRO A 158 9.19 18.05 11.54
C PRO A 158 7.76 17.64 11.86
N ARG A 159 7.58 16.67 12.75
CA ARG A 159 6.29 16.50 13.43
C ARG A 159 6.02 17.86 14.06
N SER A 160 5.13 18.63 13.46
CA SER A 160 4.61 19.82 14.11
C SER A 160 3.95 19.35 15.40
N SER A 161 4.65 19.52 16.51
CA SER A 161 4.13 19.45 17.87
C SER A 161 3.29 20.70 18.15
N GLY A 162 2.64 21.25 17.12
CA GLY A 162 1.62 22.27 17.28
C GLY A 162 0.36 21.63 17.85
N PRO A 163 -0.36 22.33 18.72
CA PRO A 163 -1.66 21.89 19.18
C PRO A 163 -2.52 21.55 17.97
N ARG A 164 -3.22 20.42 18.01
CA ARG A 164 -4.14 20.02 16.94
C ARG A 164 -5.04 21.22 16.64
N PRO A 165 -5.18 21.62 15.37
CA PRO A 165 -6.09 22.73 15.04
C PRO A 165 -7.44 22.39 15.66
N ASP A 166 -7.97 23.34 16.44
CA ASP A 166 -9.26 23.21 17.08
C ASP A 166 -10.30 22.92 16.00
N LEU A 167 -10.85 21.71 16.04
CA LEU A 167 -11.90 21.26 15.10
C LEU A 167 -13.07 22.24 15.07
N ALA A 168 -13.37 22.90 16.19
CA ALA A 168 -14.39 23.93 16.28
C ALA A 168 -13.99 25.24 15.56
N ALA A 169 -12.71 25.59 15.54
CA ALA A 169 -12.20 26.74 14.76
C ALA A 169 -12.24 26.44 13.27
N THR A 170 -11.86 25.22 12.86
CA THR A 170 -11.90 24.79 11.45
C THR A 170 -13.34 24.71 10.94
N GLN A 171 -14.28 24.22 11.74
CA GLN A 171 -15.71 24.20 11.39
C GLN A 171 -16.31 25.61 11.27
N ARG A 172 -15.91 26.54 12.14
CA ARG A 172 -16.34 27.97 12.06
C ARG A 172 -15.83 28.64 10.79
N MET A 173 -14.56 28.39 10.39
CA MET A 173 -14.02 28.93 9.15
C MET A 173 -14.69 28.32 7.89
N LEU A 174 -14.98 27.04 7.89
CA LEU A 174 -15.72 26.38 6.81
C LEU A 174 -17.17 26.89 6.74
N GLY A 175 -17.84 27.09 7.87
CA GLY A 175 -19.17 27.67 7.93
C GLY A 175 -19.22 29.10 7.38
N ALA A 176 -18.26 29.94 7.74
CA ALA A 176 -18.14 31.31 7.23
C ALA A 176 -17.84 31.36 5.71
N ALA A 177 -17.03 30.43 5.20
CA ALA A 177 -16.73 30.33 3.78
C ALA A 177 -17.97 29.91 2.96
N VAL A 178 -18.77 28.96 3.45
CA VAL A 178 -20.01 28.52 2.80
C VAL A 178 -21.04 29.66 2.77
N THR A 179 -21.19 30.40 3.88
CA THR A 179 -22.12 31.56 3.95
C THR A 179 -21.70 32.67 2.99
N ASN A 180 -20.40 32.93 2.85
CA ASN A 180 -19.87 33.92 1.94
C ASN A 180 -20.03 33.52 0.46
N MET A 181 -19.92 32.22 0.13
CA MET A 181 -20.21 31.72 -1.22
C MET A 181 -21.70 31.81 -1.56
N ALA A 182 -22.58 31.54 -0.60
CA ALA A 182 -24.03 31.67 -0.80
C ALA A 182 -24.44 33.14 -1.03
N ALA A 183 -23.86 34.08 -0.27
CA ALA A 183 -24.07 35.51 -0.46
C ALA A 183 -23.60 36.00 -1.83
N ARG A 184 -22.42 35.58 -2.30
CA ARG A 184 -21.91 35.93 -3.64
C ARG A 184 -22.73 35.32 -4.78
N ARG A 185 -23.34 34.18 -4.55
CA ARG A 185 -24.26 33.56 -5.51
C ARG A 185 -25.57 34.34 -5.60
N ALA A 186 -26.15 34.75 -4.47
CA ALA A 186 -27.36 35.57 -4.44
C ALA A 186 -27.12 36.96 -5.09
N GLU A 187 -25.97 37.60 -4.89
CA GLU A 187 -25.59 38.83 -5.57
C GLU A 187 -25.50 38.68 -7.10
N ARG A 188 -24.95 37.55 -7.58
CA ARG A 188 -24.89 37.26 -9.02
C ARG A 188 -26.29 37.03 -9.62
N GLU A 189 -27.14 36.30 -8.93
CA GLU A 189 -28.53 36.03 -9.35
C GLU A 189 -29.36 37.32 -9.35
N ALA A 190 -29.06 38.28 -8.46
CA ALA A 190 -29.70 39.58 -8.42
C ALA A 190 -29.24 40.50 -9.55
N LEU A 191 -28.00 40.37 -10.02
CA LEU A 191 -27.46 41.15 -11.15
C LEU A 191 -27.86 40.63 -12.54
N ASP A 192 -28.13 39.31 -12.65
CA ASP A 192 -28.61 38.69 -13.90
C ASP A 192 -30.12 38.74 -14.10
N GLY A 193 -30.87 39.33 -13.16
CA GLY A 193 -32.35 39.47 -13.16
C GLY A 193 -32.83 40.63 -14.01
N THR A 194 -32.44 40.75 -15.28
CA THR A 194 -33.17 41.56 -16.30
C THR A 194 -34.09 40.66 -17.12
N PRO A 195 -35.38 40.97 -17.22
CA PRO A 195 -36.35 40.12 -17.92
C PRO A 195 -36.15 40.20 -19.43
N THR A 196 -35.62 39.18 -20.06
CA THR A 196 -35.73 39.04 -21.52
C THR A 196 -37.07 38.42 -21.88
N SER A 197 -37.91 39.28 -22.50
CA SER A 197 -39.20 39.01 -23.13
C SER A 197 -39.15 37.80 -24.09
N ALA A 198 -40.16 37.00 -23.94
CA ALA A 198 -40.87 36.17 -24.93
C ALA A 198 -40.15 35.76 -26.23
N ASN A 199 -39.97 34.46 -26.39
CA ASN A 199 -40.16 33.85 -27.71
C ASN A 199 -40.89 32.51 -27.60
N THR A 200 -42.18 32.54 -27.95
CA THR A 200 -43.05 31.42 -28.15
C THR A 200 -42.74 30.80 -29.49
N ALA A 201 -42.12 29.63 -29.50
CA ALA A 201 -42.00 28.82 -30.71
C ALA A 201 -42.32 27.35 -30.42
N SER A 202 -43.35 26.93 -31.09
CA SER A 202 -44.02 25.67 -31.21
C SER A 202 -43.18 24.40 -31.14
N ARG A 203 -43.64 23.46 -30.34
CA ARG A 203 -43.15 22.09 -30.22
C ARG A 203 -43.75 21.23 -31.33
N PRO A 204 -43.00 20.47 -32.11
CA PRO A 204 -43.56 19.42 -32.97
C PRO A 204 -43.73 18.12 -32.18
N THR A 205 -44.88 17.46 -32.41
CA THR A 205 -45.34 16.19 -31.88
C THR A 205 -44.49 15.00 -32.38
N PRO A 206 -44.30 13.95 -31.59
CA PRO A 206 -43.59 12.77 -32.05
C PRO A 206 -44.48 11.83 -32.84
N VAL A 207 -44.01 11.42 -34.01
CA VAL A 207 -44.62 10.42 -34.88
C VAL A 207 -44.40 9.03 -34.32
N LYS A 208 -45.48 8.29 -34.13
CA LYS A 208 -45.57 6.90 -33.76
C LYS A 208 -45.11 6.01 -34.92
N ARG A 209 -44.01 5.25 -34.78
CA ARG A 209 -43.71 4.18 -35.72
C ARG A 209 -44.38 2.89 -35.28
N LEU A 210 -45.27 2.41 -36.17
CA LEU A 210 -45.87 1.09 -36.14
C LEU A 210 -44.83 0.04 -36.61
N ARG A 211 -44.90 -1.11 -35.94
CA ARG A 211 -44.20 -2.33 -36.32
C ARG A 211 -44.76 -2.89 -37.66
N GLY A 212 -43.89 -3.37 -38.48
CA GLY A 212 -44.05 -4.38 -39.52
C GLY A 212 -42.83 -5.32 -39.42
#